data_f10615ffd149236db91325fd84d47b3c
#
_entry.id   f10615ffd149236db91325fd84d47b3c
#
_cell.length_a   1.000
_cell.length_b   1.000
_cell.length_c   1.000
_cell.angle_alpha   90.00
_cell.angle_beta   90.00
_cell.angle_gamma   90.00
#
_symmetry.space_group_name_H-M   'P 1'
#
loop_
_entity.id
_entity.type
_entity.pdbx_description
1 polymer ?
#
loop_
_entity_poly.entity_id
_entity_poly.type
_entity_poly.pdbx_seq_one_letter_code
_entity_poly.pdbx_strand_id
1 'polypeptide(L)'
;MSSHKNTDPICILIILFAAVITVLFIKGRAFGITAEADEDAEYYDGDAYFSSNDLKPCSAESADCVISLEGADGRADGNGAYFYDGNLVISGGGKYLISGELTDGSIIVDAYASSKVWLILDGVKVYCADDAALRVDQADKVFVTLKDGSSNTISSGEEYSDDR
;
A
#
# COMPACT_ATOMS: atom_id res chain seq x y z
N MET A 1 37.53 41.07 -51.40
CA MET A 1 37.96 41.12 -50.01
C MET A 1 37.39 39.90 -49.32
N SER A 2 38.17 38.84 -49.20
CA SER A 2 37.75 37.59 -48.54
C SER A 2 38.08 37.71 -47.05
N SER A 3 37.08 37.79 -46.19
CA SER A 3 37.24 37.78 -44.74
C SER A 3 37.38 36.31 -44.26
N HIS A 4 38.61 35.88 -44.05
CA HIS A 4 38.91 34.66 -43.31
C HIS A 4 38.49 34.93 -41.84
N LYS A 5 37.35 34.36 -41.43
CA LYS A 5 37.05 34.23 -39.98
C LYS A 5 37.94 33.16 -39.39
N ASN A 6 39.04 33.59 -38.74
CA ASN A 6 39.81 32.69 -37.88
C ASN A 6 38.88 32.22 -36.73
N THR A 7 38.50 30.97 -36.77
CA THR A 7 37.79 30.33 -35.68
C THR A 7 38.80 30.13 -34.55
N ASP A 8 38.56 30.75 -33.37
CA ASP A 8 39.46 30.64 -32.23
C ASP A 8 39.70 29.17 -31.88
N PRO A 9 40.94 28.78 -31.61
CA PRO A 9 41.31 27.40 -31.27
C PRO A 9 40.54 26.88 -30.05
N ILE A 10 40.11 27.78 -29.19
CA ILE A 10 39.25 27.45 -28.02
C ILE A 10 37.83 26.98 -28.47
N CYS A 11 37.26 27.63 -29.50
CA CYS A 11 35.94 27.22 -30.02
C CYS A 11 36.02 25.84 -30.70
N ILE A 12 37.13 25.55 -31.40
CA ILE A 12 37.34 24.24 -32.03
C ILE A 12 37.48 23.16 -30.95
N LEU A 13 38.19 23.45 -29.86
CA LEU A 13 38.35 22.53 -28.73
C LEU A 13 37.03 22.21 -28.02
N ILE A 14 36.15 23.23 -27.82
CA ILE A 14 34.83 23.06 -27.22
C ILE A 14 33.92 22.20 -28.11
N ILE A 15 33.95 22.41 -29.42
CA ILE A 15 33.14 21.62 -30.37
C ILE A 15 33.62 20.17 -30.41
N LEU A 16 34.92 19.92 -30.38
CA LEU A 16 35.49 18.56 -30.32
C LEU A 16 35.14 17.86 -29.01
N PHE A 17 35.18 18.57 -27.88
CA PHE A 17 34.82 18.01 -26.58
C PHE A 17 33.32 17.66 -26.49
N ALA A 18 32.47 18.54 -27.02
CA ALA A 18 31.02 18.27 -27.11
C ALA A 18 30.72 17.06 -28.02
N ALA A 19 31.42 16.92 -29.15
CA ALA A 19 31.27 15.80 -30.06
C ALA A 19 31.70 14.47 -29.40
N VAL A 20 32.78 14.46 -28.61
CA VAL A 20 33.26 13.28 -27.87
C VAL A 20 32.23 12.87 -26.81
N ILE A 21 31.69 13.83 -26.06
CA ILE A 21 30.62 13.55 -25.06
C ILE A 21 29.39 12.97 -25.74
N THR A 22 28.96 13.53 -26.88
CA THR A 22 27.80 13.03 -27.64
C THR A 22 28.03 11.59 -28.13
N VAL A 23 29.23 11.29 -28.64
CA VAL A 23 29.59 9.93 -29.09
C VAL A 23 29.64 8.95 -27.91
N LEU A 24 30.14 9.38 -26.74
CA LEU A 24 30.17 8.56 -25.53
C LEU A 24 28.71 8.29 -25.03
N PHE A 25 27.81 9.29 -25.10
CA PHE A 25 26.40 9.10 -24.77
C PHE A 25 25.69 8.15 -25.75
N ILE A 26 25.95 8.28 -27.04
CA ILE A 26 25.36 7.40 -28.06
C ILE A 26 25.93 5.98 -27.94
N LYS A 27 27.23 5.82 -27.70
CA LYS A 27 27.83 4.49 -27.46
C LYS A 27 27.44 3.91 -26.09
N GLY A 28 27.26 4.72 -25.06
CA GLY A 28 26.74 4.28 -23.79
C GLY A 28 25.31 3.74 -23.90
N ARG A 29 24.47 4.32 -24.77
CA ARG A 29 23.15 3.79 -25.11
C ARG A 29 23.19 2.56 -26.02
N ALA A 30 24.24 2.45 -26.89
CA ALA A 30 24.42 1.28 -27.73
C ALA A 30 25.15 0.13 -27.00
N PHE A 31 25.83 0.42 -25.90
CA PHE A 31 26.41 -0.57 -24.99
C PHE A 31 25.50 -0.82 -23.81
N GLY A 32 24.28 -1.30 -24.12
CA GLY A 32 23.41 -2.03 -23.20
C GLY A 32 23.56 -1.72 -21.71
N ILE A 33 23.49 -0.43 -21.29
CA ILE A 33 22.91 -0.10 -20.00
C ILE A 33 21.40 0.03 -20.27
N THR A 34 20.83 -1.00 -20.82
CA THR A 34 19.51 -1.43 -20.40
C THR A 34 19.74 -1.85 -18.96
N ALA A 35 19.12 -1.20 -17.98
CA ALA A 35 18.77 -1.92 -16.78
C ALA A 35 18.24 -3.26 -17.30
N GLU A 36 18.93 -4.36 -17.01
CA GLU A 36 18.38 -5.68 -17.19
C GLU A 36 17.08 -5.59 -16.40
N ALA A 37 15.96 -5.46 -17.11
CA ALA A 37 14.68 -5.81 -16.56
C ALA A 37 14.93 -7.26 -16.17
N ASP A 38 14.83 -7.54 -14.89
CA ASP A 38 14.93 -8.85 -14.31
C ASP A 38 14.03 -9.73 -15.20
N GLU A 39 14.61 -10.51 -16.11
CA GLU A 39 13.87 -11.44 -16.97
C GLU A 39 13.26 -12.55 -16.12
N ASP A 40 13.63 -12.62 -14.84
CA ASP A 40 13.05 -13.44 -13.79
C ASP A 40 11.98 -12.69 -12.97
N ALA A 41 11.60 -11.47 -13.34
CA ALA A 41 10.38 -10.87 -12.82
C ALA A 41 9.23 -11.74 -13.32
N GLU A 42 8.86 -12.72 -12.48
CA GLU A 42 7.68 -13.57 -12.66
C GLU A 42 6.53 -12.64 -13.02
N TYR A 43 6.07 -12.70 -14.28
CA TYR A 43 4.93 -11.90 -14.73
C TYR A 43 3.75 -12.28 -13.85
N TYR A 44 3.41 -11.39 -12.92
CA TYR A 44 2.30 -11.56 -12.00
C TYR A 44 1.03 -11.44 -12.83
N ASP A 45 0.51 -12.57 -13.30
CA ASP A 45 -0.84 -12.63 -13.85
C ASP A 45 -1.82 -12.47 -12.67
N GLY A 46 -2.21 -11.22 -12.41
CA GLY A 46 -3.13 -10.90 -11.33
C GLY A 46 -4.43 -11.69 -11.41
N ASP A 47 -4.86 -12.06 -12.59
CA ASP A 47 -6.09 -12.82 -12.81
C ASP A 47 -5.96 -14.29 -12.33
N ALA A 48 -4.75 -14.83 -12.19
CA ALA A 48 -4.53 -16.19 -11.68
C ALA A 48 -4.72 -16.30 -10.15
N TYR A 49 -4.60 -15.19 -9.42
CA TYR A 49 -4.67 -15.15 -7.95
C TYR A 49 -6.00 -14.63 -7.41
N PHE A 50 -6.81 -13.98 -8.24
CA PHE A 50 -8.09 -13.39 -7.83
C PHE A 50 -9.26 -14.09 -8.53
N SER A 51 -10.23 -14.55 -7.75
CA SER A 51 -11.49 -14.99 -8.30
C SER A 51 -12.38 -13.77 -8.62
N SER A 52 -13.38 -13.95 -9.48
CA SER A 52 -14.35 -12.89 -9.80
C SER A 52 -15.10 -12.37 -8.55
N ASN A 53 -15.11 -13.12 -7.46
CA ASN A 53 -15.69 -12.69 -6.17
C ASN A 53 -14.73 -11.82 -5.37
N ASP A 54 -13.42 -11.97 -5.56
CA ASP A 54 -12.40 -11.19 -4.87
C ASP A 54 -12.38 -9.73 -5.35
N LEU A 55 -12.82 -9.49 -6.58
CA LEU A 55 -12.87 -8.19 -7.23
C LEU A 55 -14.20 -7.44 -7.03
N LYS A 56 -15.16 -8.03 -6.32
CA LYS A 56 -16.45 -7.39 -6.07
C LYS A 56 -16.36 -6.48 -4.85
N PRO A 57 -16.66 -5.17 -4.97
CA PRO A 57 -16.71 -4.29 -3.82
C PRO A 57 -17.81 -4.77 -2.86
N CYS A 58 -17.53 -4.69 -1.56
CA CYS A 58 -18.50 -4.99 -0.53
C CYS A 58 -19.32 -3.75 -0.22
N SER A 59 -20.65 -3.87 -0.24
CA SER A 59 -21.54 -2.77 0.13
C SER A 59 -21.62 -2.60 1.64
N ALA A 60 -21.51 -1.35 2.11
CA ALA A 60 -21.68 -0.98 3.51
C ALA A 60 -23.11 -1.25 4.05
N GLU A 61 -24.11 -1.25 3.18
CA GLU A 61 -25.51 -1.51 3.53
C GLU A 61 -25.77 -2.95 4.00
N SER A 62 -24.83 -3.87 3.71
CA SER A 62 -24.92 -5.28 4.07
C SER A 62 -23.97 -5.66 5.21
N ALA A 63 -23.51 -4.71 6.02
CA ALA A 63 -22.64 -4.98 7.15
C ALA A 63 -23.35 -5.81 8.24
N ASP A 64 -22.67 -6.86 8.72
CA ASP A 64 -23.14 -7.72 9.81
C ASP A 64 -22.84 -7.09 11.18
N CYS A 65 -21.84 -6.22 11.24
CA CYS A 65 -21.44 -5.47 12.42
C CYS A 65 -21.01 -4.06 12.03
N VAL A 66 -21.49 -3.06 12.78
CA VAL A 66 -21.09 -1.65 12.64
C VAL A 66 -20.20 -1.26 13.80
N ILE A 67 -19.02 -0.72 13.49
CA ILE A 67 -17.99 -0.43 14.48
C ILE A 67 -17.66 1.05 14.45
N SER A 68 -17.69 1.68 15.62
CA SER A 68 -17.24 3.05 15.86
C SER A 68 -16.00 3.03 16.73
N LEU A 69 -14.89 3.53 16.20
CA LEU A 69 -13.63 3.72 16.92
C LEU A 69 -13.69 5.05 17.68
N GLU A 70 -13.33 5.06 18.98
CA GLU A 70 -13.51 6.21 19.87
C GLU A 70 -12.24 6.45 20.72
N GLY A 71 -11.10 6.69 20.07
CA GLY A 71 -9.81 6.95 20.73
C GLY A 71 -9.11 5.66 21.16
N ALA A 72 -9.13 5.32 22.44
CA ALA A 72 -8.51 4.09 22.98
C ALA A 72 -9.49 2.91 23.12
N ASP A 73 -10.73 3.08 22.67
CA ASP A 73 -11.80 2.11 22.79
C ASP A 73 -12.78 2.28 21.62
N GLY A 74 -13.96 1.71 21.71
CA GLY A 74 -15.02 1.90 20.73
C GLY A 74 -16.24 1.03 20.99
N ARG A 75 -17.13 0.98 20.02
CA ARG A 75 -18.35 0.22 20.08
C ARG A 75 -18.50 -0.66 18.85
N ALA A 76 -18.83 -1.92 19.08
CA ALA A 76 -19.26 -2.86 18.05
C ALA A 76 -20.73 -3.16 18.21
N ASP A 77 -21.54 -2.84 17.18
CA ASP A 77 -22.97 -3.12 17.13
C ASP A 77 -23.21 -4.26 16.13
N GLY A 78 -23.29 -5.46 16.65
CA GLY A 78 -23.34 -6.72 15.90
C GLY A 78 -22.53 -7.82 16.56
N ASN A 79 -22.22 -8.86 15.81
CA ASN A 79 -21.48 -10.01 16.32
C ASN A 79 -20.11 -10.13 15.62
N GLY A 80 -19.18 -10.84 16.26
CA GLY A 80 -17.89 -11.20 15.68
C GLY A 80 -16.80 -10.14 15.81
N ALA A 81 -17.07 -9.04 16.56
CA ALA A 81 -16.08 -8.04 16.90
C ALA A 81 -16.24 -7.56 18.34
N TYR A 82 -15.12 -7.21 18.98
CA TYR A 82 -15.08 -6.64 20.32
C TYR A 82 -13.80 -5.82 20.51
N PHE A 83 -13.82 -4.96 21.54
CA PHE A 83 -12.62 -4.23 21.97
C PHE A 83 -11.95 -4.93 23.13
N TYR A 84 -10.62 -5.01 23.06
CA TYR A 84 -9.79 -5.58 24.12
C TYR A 84 -8.43 -4.90 24.14
N ASP A 85 -8.04 -4.38 25.29
CA ASP A 85 -6.75 -3.75 25.54
C ASP A 85 -6.36 -2.71 24.47
N GLY A 86 -7.28 -1.77 24.17
CA GLY A 86 -7.08 -0.72 23.18
C GLY A 86 -7.17 -1.18 21.71
N ASN A 87 -7.40 -2.46 21.46
CA ASN A 87 -7.46 -3.02 20.11
C ASN A 87 -8.90 -3.39 19.73
N LEU A 88 -9.22 -3.24 18.44
CA LEU A 88 -10.41 -3.83 17.83
C LEU A 88 -10.08 -5.25 17.39
N VAL A 89 -10.74 -6.25 17.94
CA VAL A 89 -10.56 -7.66 17.56
C VAL A 89 -11.76 -8.13 16.75
N ILE A 90 -11.50 -8.63 15.53
CA ILE A 90 -12.47 -9.29 14.65
C ILE A 90 -12.29 -10.79 14.80
N SER A 91 -13.21 -11.45 15.52
CA SER A 91 -13.12 -12.87 15.88
C SER A 91 -14.03 -13.80 15.05
N GLY A 92 -14.80 -13.24 14.13
CA GLY A 92 -15.72 -13.98 13.28
C GLY A 92 -15.65 -13.63 11.81
N GLY A 93 -16.11 -14.54 10.96
CA GLY A 93 -16.35 -14.24 9.54
C GLY A 93 -17.55 -13.28 9.42
N GLY A 94 -17.52 -12.41 8.39
CA GLY A 94 -18.61 -11.46 8.14
C GLY A 94 -18.11 -10.14 7.58
N LYS A 95 -19.03 -9.18 7.50
CA LYS A 95 -18.83 -7.85 6.95
C LYS A 95 -18.88 -6.80 8.06
N TYR A 96 -17.81 -6.05 8.19
CA TYR A 96 -17.60 -5.08 9.25
C TYR A 96 -17.48 -3.67 8.67
N LEU A 97 -18.45 -2.81 8.96
CA LEU A 97 -18.38 -1.39 8.63
C LEU A 97 -17.68 -0.65 9.78
N ILE A 98 -16.51 -0.10 9.49
CA ILE A 98 -15.66 0.52 10.51
C ILE A 98 -15.50 2.01 10.22
N SER A 99 -15.68 2.85 11.25
CA SER A 99 -15.51 4.29 11.17
C SER A 99 -14.88 4.85 12.45
N GLY A 100 -14.35 6.09 12.38
CA GLY A 100 -13.80 6.79 13.54
C GLY A 100 -12.28 6.64 13.69
N GLU A 101 -11.78 6.94 14.89
CA GLU A 101 -10.34 7.02 15.17
C GLU A 101 -9.94 6.10 16.31
N LEU A 102 -8.87 5.32 16.12
CA LEU A 102 -8.15 4.59 17.16
C LEU A 102 -6.76 5.25 17.29
N THR A 103 -6.49 5.87 18.44
CA THR A 103 -5.33 6.75 18.62
C THR A 103 -4.03 6.02 18.95
N ASP A 104 -4.13 4.84 19.56
CA ASP A 104 -3.03 3.92 19.80
C ASP A 104 -3.59 2.51 20.00
N GLY A 105 -3.50 1.69 18.95
CA GLY A 105 -4.02 0.34 18.93
C GLY A 105 -4.21 -0.19 17.51
N SER A 106 -4.53 -1.47 17.41
CA SER A 106 -4.63 -2.23 16.17
C SER A 106 -6.04 -2.67 15.85
N ILE A 107 -6.33 -2.81 14.57
CA ILE A 107 -7.40 -3.67 14.08
C ILE A 107 -6.80 -5.07 13.88
N ILE A 108 -7.24 -6.04 14.67
CA ILE A 108 -6.73 -7.41 14.65
C ILE A 108 -7.81 -8.33 14.09
N VAL A 109 -7.48 -9.08 13.05
CA VAL A 109 -8.35 -10.14 12.52
C VAL A 109 -7.84 -11.47 13.03
N ASP A 110 -8.57 -12.05 13.99
CA ASP A 110 -8.32 -13.38 14.58
C ASP A 110 -9.60 -14.22 14.47
N ALA A 111 -9.97 -14.53 13.24
CA ALA A 111 -11.17 -15.31 12.94
C ALA A 111 -10.80 -16.78 12.71
N TYR A 112 -11.79 -17.67 12.54
CA TYR A 112 -11.49 -19.05 12.19
C TYR A 112 -10.77 -19.16 10.85
N ALA A 113 -9.86 -20.12 10.71
CA ALA A 113 -9.05 -20.35 9.50
C ALA A 113 -9.89 -20.57 8.22
N SER A 114 -11.17 -20.87 8.33
CA SER A 114 -12.11 -21.01 7.21
C SER A 114 -12.96 -19.76 6.97
N SER A 115 -12.80 -18.72 7.78
CA SER A 115 -13.62 -17.51 7.72
C SER A 115 -13.14 -16.53 6.66
N LYS A 116 -14.09 -15.91 5.99
CA LYS A 116 -13.86 -14.73 5.14
C LYS A 116 -14.34 -13.48 5.88
N VAL A 117 -13.50 -12.47 5.90
CA VAL A 117 -13.71 -11.21 6.60
C VAL A 117 -13.68 -10.07 5.59
N TRP A 118 -14.69 -9.19 5.62
CA TRP A 118 -14.73 -7.97 4.82
C TRP A 118 -14.69 -6.76 5.74
N LEU A 119 -13.62 -5.99 5.64
CA LEU A 119 -13.44 -4.72 6.34
C LEU A 119 -13.83 -3.58 5.40
N ILE A 120 -14.91 -2.85 5.72
CA ILE A 120 -15.38 -1.71 4.95
C ILE A 120 -15.00 -0.46 5.74
N LEU A 121 -14.03 0.31 5.25
CA LEU A 121 -13.49 1.47 5.93
C LEU A 121 -14.22 2.75 5.50
N ASP A 122 -14.85 3.43 6.47
CA ASP A 122 -15.65 4.64 6.29
C ASP A 122 -15.12 5.79 7.16
N GLY A 123 -14.06 6.44 6.72
CA GLY A 123 -13.42 7.51 7.47
C GLY A 123 -12.63 7.01 8.68
N VAL A 124 -11.92 5.90 8.51
CA VAL A 124 -11.11 5.26 9.56
C VAL A 124 -9.78 5.97 9.70
N LYS A 125 -9.38 6.23 10.93
CA LYS A 125 -8.03 6.67 11.27
C LYS A 125 -7.49 5.79 12.39
N VAL A 126 -6.47 4.98 12.10
CA VAL A 126 -5.83 4.07 13.06
C VAL A 126 -4.35 4.34 13.11
N TYR A 127 -3.84 4.44 14.32
CA TYR A 127 -2.42 4.50 14.63
C TYR A 127 -2.09 3.49 15.71
N CYS A 128 -0.97 2.78 15.57
CA CYS A 128 -0.40 1.92 16.58
C CYS A 128 1.08 2.21 16.71
N ALA A 129 1.54 2.50 17.92
CA ALA A 129 2.92 2.97 18.16
C ALA A 129 3.94 1.84 18.02
N ASP A 130 3.62 0.63 18.47
CA ASP A 130 4.56 -0.48 18.68
C ASP A 130 4.19 -1.79 17.94
N ASP A 131 3.11 -1.78 17.16
CA ASP A 131 2.67 -2.92 16.36
C ASP A 131 2.06 -2.46 15.01
N ALA A 132 1.66 -3.43 14.18
CA ALA A 132 0.91 -3.17 12.95
C ALA A 132 -0.49 -2.64 13.28
N ALA A 133 -0.84 -1.47 12.75
CA ALA A 133 -2.16 -0.87 12.94
C ALA A 133 -3.31 -1.69 12.32
N LEU A 134 -3.01 -2.55 11.35
CA LEU A 134 -3.90 -3.60 10.84
C LEU A 134 -3.13 -4.90 10.76
N ARG A 135 -3.57 -5.91 11.50
CA ARG A 135 -2.94 -7.22 11.59
C ARG A 135 -3.94 -8.34 11.32
N VAL A 136 -3.50 -9.37 10.61
CA VAL A 136 -4.28 -10.59 10.39
C VAL A 136 -3.54 -11.76 11.04
N ASP A 137 -4.05 -12.24 12.15
CA ASP A 137 -3.50 -13.40 12.87
C ASP A 137 -4.08 -14.70 12.30
N GLN A 138 -5.39 -14.73 12.01
CA GLN A 138 -6.03 -15.89 11.38
C GLN A 138 -7.28 -15.50 10.58
N ALA A 139 -7.38 -15.97 9.34
CA ALA A 139 -8.58 -16.01 8.49
C ALA A 139 -8.28 -16.85 7.24
N ASP A 140 -9.32 -17.25 6.48
CA ASP A 140 -9.14 -17.77 5.10
C ASP A 140 -8.77 -16.63 4.15
N LYS A 141 -9.57 -15.55 4.18
CA LYS A 141 -9.34 -14.32 3.40
C LYS A 141 -9.84 -13.09 4.14
N VAL A 142 -9.09 -11.99 3.98
CA VAL A 142 -9.51 -10.67 4.42
C VAL A 142 -9.60 -9.75 3.21
N PHE A 143 -10.75 -9.11 3.04
CA PHE A 143 -11.00 -8.13 2.01
C PHE A 143 -11.09 -6.75 2.65
N VAL A 144 -10.36 -5.79 2.10
CA VAL A 144 -10.43 -4.40 2.54
C VAL A 144 -11.10 -3.57 1.46
N THR A 145 -12.19 -2.92 1.78
CA THR A 145 -12.92 -2.02 0.90
C THR A 145 -12.90 -0.61 1.48
N LEU A 146 -12.52 0.37 0.70
CA LEU A 146 -12.65 1.77 1.05
C LEU A 146 -14.02 2.26 0.56
N LYS A 147 -14.82 2.80 1.46
CA LYS A 147 -16.14 3.33 1.10
C LYS A 147 -15.98 4.59 0.24
N ASP A 148 -16.79 4.72 -0.77
CA ASP A 148 -16.77 5.87 -1.67
C ASP A 148 -16.92 7.19 -0.90
N GLY A 149 -16.05 8.15 -1.23
CA GLY A 149 -16.04 9.47 -0.60
C GLY A 149 -15.43 9.50 0.80
N SER A 150 -14.99 8.37 1.36
CA SER A 150 -14.29 8.33 2.65
C SER A 150 -12.79 8.63 2.50
N SER A 151 -12.19 9.15 3.58
CA SER A 151 -10.74 9.30 3.70
C SER A 151 -10.27 8.41 4.85
N ASN A 152 -9.39 7.45 4.57
CA ASN A 152 -8.95 6.46 5.53
C ASN A 152 -7.44 6.55 5.71
N THR A 153 -6.97 6.43 6.96
CA THR A 153 -5.54 6.43 7.31
C THR A 153 -5.26 5.27 8.25
N ILE A 154 -4.30 4.44 7.89
CA ILE A 154 -3.77 3.37 8.75
C ILE A 154 -2.27 3.56 8.79
N SER A 155 -1.71 3.75 9.99
CA SER A 155 -0.29 4.03 10.19
C SER A 155 0.24 3.35 11.43
N SER A 156 1.49 2.91 11.37
CA SER A 156 2.20 2.29 12.48
C SER A 156 3.41 3.13 12.86
N GLY A 157 3.94 2.93 14.07
CA GLY A 157 5.19 3.52 14.51
C GLY A 157 6.39 3.01 13.70
N GLU A 158 7.56 3.60 13.92
CA GLU A 158 8.81 3.26 13.21
C GLU A 158 9.45 1.96 13.74
N GLU A 159 9.18 1.60 14.98
CA GLU A 159 9.74 0.42 15.63
C GLU A 159 8.62 -0.54 16.05
N TYR A 160 8.77 -1.81 15.68
CA TYR A 160 7.89 -2.88 16.13
C TYR A 160 8.54 -3.57 17.33
N SER A 161 7.75 -3.93 18.36
CA SER A 161 8.23 -4.77 19.42
C SER A 161 8.55 -6.18 18.89
N ASP A 162 9.80 -6.59 19.00
CA ASP A 162 10.34 -7.82 18.39
C ASP A 162 10.04 -9.09 19.25
N ASP A 163 9.12 -9.00 20.21
CA ASP A 163 8.82 -10.04 21.22
C ASP A 163 7.74 -11.05 20.76
N ARG A 164 7.87 -11.59 19.52
CA ARG A 164 6.99 -12.69 19.06
C ARG A 164 7.73 -13.89 18.56
#